data_d6c157a0a884ad5d9ff89824b3f5b165
#
_entry.id   d6c157a0a884ad5d9ff89824b3f5b165
#
_cell.length_a   1.000
_cell.length_b   1.000
_cell.length_c   1.000
_cell.angle_alpha   90.00
_cell.angle_beta   90.00
_cell.angle_gamma   90.00
#
_symmetry.space_group_name_H-M   'P 1'
#
loop_
_entity.id
_entity.type
_entity.pdbx_description
1 polymer ?
#
loop_
_entity_poly.entity_id
_entity_poly.type
_entity_poly.pdbx_seq_one_letter_code
_entity_poly.pdbx_strand_id
1 'polypeptide(L)'
;MGITNPVPTFYFGIISLFLMRVSKVITKSGDEGQTGLGDGRRVSKTHIRIQAIGSIDHLNSLLGWAMVEAGRSVKNDLERVQQDLFDLGGELVMPGIELQLLNAERLQWLEHETEKLNKSLPPLKEFILPGGTELSARIHIVRTTCRNTERDIVALAETKEDSDLHKVYLNRLSDYLFVLARKVQMDEGTKEIQWDH
;
A
#
# COMPACT_ATOMS: atom_id res chain seq x y z
N MET A 1 -46.06 0.91 14.99
CA MET A 1 -45.33 -0.35 14.81
C MET A 1 -44.03 0.01 14.14
N GLY A 2 -42.95 0.20 14.94
CA GLY A 2 -41.65 0.52 14.44
C GLY A 2 -40.87 -0.76 14.17
N ILE A 3 -40.46 -0.94 12.92
CA ILE A 3 -39.59 -2.03 12.52
C ILE A 3 -38.17 -1.55 12.78
N THR A 4 -37.60 -1.95 13.92
CA THR A 4 -36.15 -1.82 14.19
C THR A 4 -35.50 -3.01 13.50
N ASN A 5 -34.82 -2.76 12.37
CA ASN A 5 -33.92 -3.76 11.79
C ASN A 5 -32.77 -3.97 12.78
N PRO A 6 -32.52 -5.21 13.25
CA PRO A 6 -31.36 -5.46 14.07
C PRO A 6 -30.09 -5.28 13.22
N VAL A 7 -29.19 -4.43 13.67
CA VAL A 7 -27.83 -4.31 13.11
C VAL A 7 -27.20 -5.70 13.18
N PRO A 8 -26.64 -6.25 12.10
CA PRO A 8 -26.08 -7.60 12.12
C PRO A 8 -24.98 -7.69 13.16
N THR A 9 -24.97 -8.72 13.96
CA THR A 9 -24.00 -9.02 15.03
C THR A 9 -22.53 -9.08 14.49
N PHE A 10 -22.36 -9.19 13.18
CA PHE A 10 -21.09 -9.14 12.46
C PHE A 10 -20.36 -7.80 12.59
N TYR A 11 -21.09 -6.67 12.65
CA TYR A 11 -20.46 -5.35 12.83
C TYR A 11 -19.76 -5.17 14.17
N PHE A 12 -20.22 -5.83 15.22
CA PHE A 12 -19.59 -5.78 16.55
C PHE A 12 -18.24 -6.50 16.60
N GLY A 13 -18.05 -7.56 15.81
CA GLY A 13 -16.77 -8.29 15.72
C GLY A 13 -15.68 -7.46 15.04
N ILE A 14 -16.01 -6.75 13.97
CA ILE A 14 -15.07 -5.91 13.20
C ILE A 14 -14.64 -4.69 14.02
N ILE A 15 -15.58 -4.01 14.68
CA ILE A 15 -15.28 -2.87 15.56
C ILE A 15 -14.41 -3.31 16.75
N SER A 16 -14.59 -4.53 17.27
CA SER A 16 -13.74 -5.09 18.33
C SER A 16 -12.31 -5.35 17.86
N LEU A 17 -12.09 -5.70 16.60
CA LEU A 17 -10.74 -5.90 16.02
C LEU A 17 -9.98 -4.56 15.91
N PHE A 18 -10.66 -3.47 15.52
CA PHE A 18 -10.09 -2.12 15.47
C PHE A 18 -9.89 -1.47 16.84
N LEU A 19 -10.58 -1.93 17.87
CA LEU A 19 -10.45 -1.45 19.26
C LEU A 19 -9.51 -2.31 20.13
N MET A 20 -8.89 -3.35 19.56
CA MET A 20 -7.92 -4.18 20.28
C MET A 20 -6.70 -3.32 20.66
N ARG A 21 -6.68 -2.86 21.91
CA ARG A 21 -5.46 -2.33 22.53
C ARG A 21 -4.42 -3.44 22.50
N VAL A 22 -3.33 -3.23 21.76
CA VAL A 22 -2.15 -4.09 21.81
C VAL A 22 -1.49 -3.92 23.19
N SER A 23 -2.04 -4.60 24.21
CA SER A 23 -1.56 -4.51 25.59
C SER A 23 -0.38 -5.44 25.86
N LYS A 24 -0.20 -6.48 25.03
CA LYS A 24 0.88 -7.46 25.14
C LYS A 24 1.49 -7.71 23.78
N VAL A 25 2.68 -7.16 23.55
CA VAL A 25 3.41 -7.30 22.28
C VAL A 25 4.09 -8.68 22.17
N ILE A 26 4.73 -9.16 23.25
CA ILE A 26 5.43 -10.44 23.25
C ILE A 26 4.47 -11.53 23.70
N THR A 27 3.92 -12.28 22.73
CA THR A 27 2.98 -13.37 22.96
C THR A 27 3.61 -14.76 22.94
N LYS A 28 4.78 -14.88 22.27
CA LYS A 28 5.48 -16.16 21.98
C LYS A 28 4.67 -17.16 21.14
N SER A 29 3.47 -16.82 20.69
CA SER A 29 2.59 -17.70 19.94
C SER A 29 3.10 -18.07 18.56
N GLY A 30 4.08 -17.30 18.04
CA GLY A 30 4.67 -17.47 16.72
C GLY A 30 6.05 -18.15 16.69
N ASP A 31 6.57 -18.63 17.83
CA ASP A 31 7.95 -19.14 17.94
C ASP A 31 8.16 -20.45 17.16
N GLU A 32 7.09 -21.21 16.95
CA GLU A 32 7.11 -22.45 16.14
C GLU A 32 6.90 -22.24 14.64
N GLY A 33 7.04 -21.00 14.13
CA GLY A 33 6.95 -20.68 12.69
C GLY A 33 5.52 -20.58 12.16
N GLN A 34 4.51 -20.50 13.04
CA GLN A 34 3.12 -20.27 12.66
C GLN A 34 2.61 -18.91 13.12
N THR A 35 1.61 -18.37 12.42
CA THR A 35 0.92 -17.13 12.78
C THR A 35 -0.58 -17.27 12.61
N GLY A 36 -1.35 -16.40 13.27
CA GLY A 36 -2.81 -16.35 13.14
C GLY A 36 -3.25 -15.41 12.03
N LEU A 37 -4.34 -15.75 11.34
CA LEU A 37 -5.13 -14.83 10.52
C LEU A 37 -6.29 -14.28 11.33
N GLY A 38 -6.94 -13.23 10.84
CA GLY A 38 -8.05 -12.57 11.53
C GLY A 38 -9.32 -13.41 11.65
N ASP A 39 -9.46 -14.45 10.82
CA ASP A 39 -10.53 -15.45 10.89
C ASP A 39 -10.27 -16.56 11.93
N GLY A 40 -9.16 -16.48 12.67
CA GLY A 40 -8.77 -17.45 13.70
C GLY A 40 -7.97 -18.65 13.20
N ARG A 41 -7.80 -18.81 11.88
CA ARG A 41 -6.92 -19.86 11.33
C ARG A 41 -5.46 -19.58 11.65
N ARG A 42 -4.69 -20.64 11.83
CA ARG A 42 -3.23 -20.55 11.94
C ARG A 42 -2.58 -21.12 10.69
N VAL A 43 -1.61 -20.37 10.16
CA VAL A 43 -0.88 -20.73 8.95
C VAL A 43 0.63 -20.62 9.18
N SER A 44 1.43 -21.25 8.32
CA SER A 44 2.87 -21.05 8.32
C SER A 44 3.23 -19.59 8.07
N LYS A 45 4.28 -19.08 8.70
CA LYS A 45 4.84 -17.77 8.37
C LYS A 45 5.38 -17.68 6.94
N THR A 46 5.58 -18.81 6.26
CA THR A 46 5.96 -18.90 4.83
C THR A 46 4.76 -18.97 3.89
N HIS A 47 3.53 -18.94 4.42
CA HIS A 47 2.32 -18.96 3.60
C HIS A 47 2.26 -17.73 2.69
N ILE A 48 1.83 -17.89 1.44
CA ILE A 48 1.80 -16.84 0.42
C ILE A 48 1.06 -15.57 0.88
N ARG A 49 -0.03 -15.73 1.65
CA ARG A 49 -0.78 -14.60 2.23
C ARG A 49 0.03 -13.83 3.26
N ILE A 50 0.80 -14.54 4.11
CA ILE A 50 1.67 -13.89 5.11
C ILE A 50 2.83 -13.17 4.42
N GLN A 51 3.35 -13.71 3.33
CA GLN A 51 4.33 -13.05 2.50
C GLN A 51 3.76 -11.74 1.92
N ALA A 52 2.57 -11.78 1.32
CA ALA A 52 1.90 -10.60 0.78
C ALA A 52 1.65 -9.53 1.85
N ILE A 53 1.16 -9.90 3.04
CA ILE A 53 0.98 -8.98 4.18
C ILE A 53 2.33 -8.36 4.59
N GLY A 54 3.40 -9.15 4.66
CA GLY A 54 4.74 -8.66 4.99
C GLY A 54 5.29 -7.68 3.94
N SER A 55 5.00 -7.91 2.66
CA SER A 55 5.39 -7.01 1.56
C SER A 55 4.65 -5.67 1.63
N ILE A 56 3.36 -5.67 1.99
CA ILE A 56 2.59 -4.44 2.24
C ILE A 56 3.18 -3.66 3.42
N ASP A 57 3.50 -4.32 4.53
CA ASP A 57 4.09 -3.68 5.71
C ASP A 57 5.47 -3.07 5.39
N HIS A 58 6.30 -3.79 4.63
CA HIS A 58 7.59 -3.29 4.16
C HIS A 58 7.43 -2.04 3.27
N LEU A 59 6.52 -2.09 2.29
CA LEU A 59 6.21 -0.95 1.42
C LEU A 59 5.76 0.27 2.25
N ASN A 60 4.87 0.05 3.21
CA ASN A 60 4.36 1.09 4.10
C ASN A 60 5.47 1.73 4.96
N SER A 61 6.39 0.91 5.47
CA SER A 61 7.55 1.38 6.24
C SER A 61 8.49 2.25 5.39
N LEU A 62 8.72 1.88 4.12
CA LEU A 62 9.53 2.67 3.18
C LEU A 62 8.85 3.99 2.80
N LEU A 63 7.53 4.06 2.72
CA LEU A 63 6.80 5.33 2.59
C LEU A 63 7.10 6.25 3.77
N GLY A 64 7.05 5.72 5.00
CA GLY A 64 7.43 6.47 6.20
C GLY A 64 8.85 7.02 6.14
N TRP A 65 9.79 6.23 5.63
CA TRP A 65 11.16 6.68 5.43
C TRP A 65 11.29 7.78 4.37
N ALA A 66 10.55 7.70 3.26
CA ALA A 66 10.54 8.75 2.25
C ALA A 66 9.94 10.07 2.79
N MET A 67 8.90 9.98 3.62
CA MET A 67 8.25 11.14 4.21
C MET A 67 9.13 11.96 5.17
N VAL A 68 10.23 11.40 5.68
CA VAL A 68 11.18 12.16 6.53
C VAL A 68 11.75 13.37 5.78
N GLU A 69 11.99 13.25 4.47
CA GLU A 69 12.51 14.32 3.61
C GLU A 69 11.40 15.11 2.88
N ALA A 70 10.14 14.67 2.99
CA ALA A 70 9.05 15.25 2.22
C ALA A 70 8.56 16.57 2.80
N GLY A 71 8.32 17.56 1.94
CA GLY A 71 7.56 18.75 2.27
C GLY A 71 6.08 18.44 2.56
N ARG A 72 5.39 19.36 3.22
CA ARG A 72 4.04 19.13 3.79
C ARG A 72 3.03 18.55 2.80
N SER A 73 3.02 19.03 1.56
CA SER A 73 2.06 18.56 0.54
C SER A 73 2.29 17.09 0.22
N VAL A 74 3.53 16.73 -0.16
CA VAL A 74 3.91 15.34 -0.49
C VAL A 74 3.69 14.43 0.71
N LYS A 75 4.02 14.90 1.92
CA LYS A 75 3.82 14.13 3.15
C LYS A 75 2.35 13.77 3.36
N ASN A 76 1.42 14.72 3.19
CA ASN A 76 -0.01 14.46 3.34
C ASN A 76 -0.52 13.40 2.33
N ASP A 77 -0.04 13.46 1.08
CA ASP A 77 -0.43 12.50 0.05
C ASP A 77 0.12 11.10 0.37
N LEU A 78 1.38 11.01 0.82
CA LEU A 78 1.98 9.74 1.21
C LEU A 78 1.38 9.16 2.49
N GLU A 79 0.99 9.99 3.47
CA GLU A 79 0.22 9.54 4.66
C GLU A 79 -1.13 8.93 4.26
N ARG A 80 -1.81 9.51 3.27
CA ARG A 80 -3.04 8.95 2.71
C ARG A 80 -2.80 7.56 2.11
N VAL A 81 -1.73 7.42 1.31
CA VAL A 81 -1.33 6.13 0.74
C VAL A 81 -1.00 5.11 1.84
N GLN A 82 -0.35 5.52 2.93
CA GLN A 82 -0.10 4.64 4.07
C GLN A 82 -1.39 4.09 4.70
N GLN A 83 -2.44 4.93 4.83
CA GLN A 83 -3.75 4.47 5.31
C GLN A 83 -4.35 3.45 4.33
N ASP A 84 -4.28 3.69 3.02
CA ASP A 84 -4.77 2.76 2.02
C ASP A 84 -4.04 1.40 2.08
N LEU A 85 -2.73 1.39 2.34
CA LEU A 85 -1.97 0.16 2.52
C LEU A 85 -2.32 -0.57 3.81
N PHE A 86 -2.66 0.14 4.90
CA PHE A 86 -3.20 -0.48 6.12
C PHE A 86 -4.56 -1.11 5.87
N ASP A 87 -5.45 -0.42 5.14
CA ASP A 87 -6.76 -0.94 4.75
C ASP A 87 -6.61 -2.22 3.91
N LEU A 88 -5.72 -2.21 2.90
CA LEU A 88 -5.40 -3.37 2.07
C LEU A 88 -4.85 -4.52 2.94
N GLY A 89 -3.90 -4.24 3.82
CA GLY A 89 -3.35 -5.24 4.75
C GLY A 89 -4.41 -5.83 5.67
N GLY A 90 -5.35 -5.01 6.15
CA GLY A 90 -6.51 -5.44 6.95
C GLY A 90 -7.42 -6.41 6.20
N GLU A 91 -7.67 -6.17 4.91
CA GLU A 91 -8.44 -7.08 4.07
C GLU A 91 -7.71 -8.42 3.86
N LEU A 92 -6.39 -8.38 3.65
CA LEU A 92 -5.59 -9.61 3.49
C LEU A 92 -5.58 -10.49 4.74
N VAL A 93 -5.68 -9.90 5.93
CA VAL A 93 -5.73 -10.65 7.19
C VAL A 93 -7.06 -11.41 7.36
N MET A 94 -8.12 -11.02 6.63
CA MET A 94 -9.49 -11.57 6.73
C MET A 94 -9.90 -12.33 5.47
N PRO A 95 -9.30 -13.50 5.17
CA PRO A 95 -9.60 -14.24 3.94
C PRO A 95 -11.05 -14.68 3.86
N GLY A 96 -11.67 -14.49 2.69
CA GLY A 96 -13.06 -14.87 2.43
C GLY A 96 -14.11 -13.90 3.00
N ILE A 97 -13.68 -12.76 3.58
CA ILE A 97 -14.55 -11.68 4.05
C ILE A 97 -14.27 -10.43 3.22
N GLU A 98 -15.24 -9.96 2.49
CA GLU A 98 -15.15 -8.72 1.72
C GLU A 98 -15.41 -7.53 2.65
N LEU A 99 -14.34 -6.88 3.11
CA LEU A 99 -14.44 -5.74 4.04
C LEU A 99 -14.67 -4.41 3.32
N GLN A 100 -14.21 -4.27 2.06
CA GLN A 100 -14.29 -3.06 1.24
C GLN A 100 -13.68 -1.82 1.93
N LEU A 101 -12.58 -2.00 2.67
CA LEU A 101 -11.84 -0.91 3.31
C LEU A 101 -11.13 -0.07 2.25
N LEU A 102 -10.42 -0.74 1.33
CA LEU A 102 -9.92 -0.12 0.12
C LEU A 102 -11.04 -0.12 -0.93
N ASN A 103 -11.36 1.04 -1.49
CA ASN A 103 -12.49 1.21 -2.41
C ASN A 103 -12.11 1.95 -3.70
N ALA A 104 -13.05 2.01 -4.65
CA ALA A 104 -12.84 2.65 -5.95
C ALA A 104 -12.55 4.15 -5.85
N GLU A 105 -13.02 4.87 -4.83
CA GLU A 105 -12.75 6.30 -4.66
C GLU A 105 -11.27 6.55 -4.36
N ARG A 106 -10.64 5.62 -3.63
CA ARG A 106 -9.20 5.68 -3.34
C ARG A 106 -8.36 5.49 -4.60
N LEU A 107 -8.76 4.57 -5.46
CA LEU A 107 -8.14 4.34 -6.76
C LEU A 107 -8.30 5.58 -7.67
N GLN A 108 -9.50 6.14 -7.77
CA GLN A 108 -9.77 7.33 -8.58
C GLN A 108 -8.95 8.54 -8.11
N TRP A 109 -8.81 8.73 -6.79
CA TRP A 109 -7.96 9.77 -6.25
C TRP A 109 -6.50 9.61 -6.71
N LEU A 110 -5.97 8.40 -6.63
CA LEU A 110 -4.60 8.09 -7.02
C LEU A 110 -4.36 8.35 -8.52
N GLU A 111 -5.30 7.94 -9.37
CA GLU A 111 -5.27 8.20 -10.81
C GLU A 111 -5.33 9.71 -11.11
N HIS A 112 -6.21 10.44 -10.43
CA HIS A 112 -6.36 11.88 -10.58
C HIS A 112 -5.07 12.64 -10.20
N GLU A 113 -4.47 12.34 -9.04
CA GLU A 113 -3.22 12.99 -8.61
C GLU A 113 -2.05 12.63 -9.54
N THR A 114 -1.99 11.40 -10.04
CA THR A 114 -1.00 10.99 -11.03
C THR A 114 -1.10 11.84 -12.30
N GLU A 115 -2.31 11.99 -12.86
CA GLU A 115 -2.52 12.82 -14.06
C GLU A 115 -2.18 14.29 -13.82
N LYS A 116 -2.61 14.83 -12.68
CA LYS A 116 -2.34 16.22 -12.28
C LYS A 116 -0.84 16.50 -12.19
N LEU A 117 -0.08 15.65 -11.53
CA LEU A 117 1.38 15.77 -11.44
C LEU A 117 2.03 15.64 -12.82
N ASN A 118 1.62 14.63 -13.59
CA ASN A 118 2.21 14.36 -14.90
C ASN A 118 2.00 15.51 -15.90
N LYS A 119 0.87 16.21 -15.85
CA LYS A 119 0.60 17.41 -16.69
C LYS A 119 1.61 18.54 -16.46
N SER A 120 2.25 18.60 -15.31
CA SER A 120 3.26 19.62 -14.98
C SER A 120 4.69 19.22 -15.38
N LEU A 121 4.89 17.99 -15.82
CA LEU A 121 6.19 17.44 -16.18
C LEU A 121 6.45 17.51 -17.70
N PRO A 122 7.71 17.70 -18.10
CA PRO A 122 8.07 17.57 -19.51
C PRO A 122 7.86 16.10 -19.97
N PRO A 123 7.45 15.90 -21.24
CA PRO A 123 7.29 14.56 -21.77
C PRO A 123 8.63 13.81 -21.77
N LEU A 124 8.57 12.52 -21.41
CA LEU A 124 9.73 11.65 -21.50
C LEU A 124 10.04 11.33 -22.97
N LYS A 125 11.32 11.44 -23.32
CA LYS A 125 11.83 11.01 -24.62
C LYS A 125 12.56 9.68 -24.50
N GLU A 126 13.20 9.45 -23.34
CA GLU A 126 13.97 8.27 -23.01
C GLU A 126 13.69 7.84 -21.57
N PHE A 127 14.07 6.62 -21.21
CA PHE A 127 14.04 6.19 -19.80
C PHE A 127 14.94 7.06 -18.95
N ILE A 128 14.54 7.30 -17.72
CA ILE A 128 15.35 8.02 -16.73
C ILE A 128 16.02 7.03 -15.77
N LEU A 129 17.21 7.36 -15.34
CA LEU A 129 17.89 6.62 -14.27
C LEU A 129 17.29 7.01 -12.92
N PRO A 130 16.91 6.02 -12.08
CA PRO A 130 16.41 6.29 -10.73
C PRO A 130 17.48 6.99 -9.88
N GLY A 131 17.15 8.14 -9.28
CA GLY A 131 18.11 8.93 -8.50
C GLY A 131 17.68 10.37 -8.38
N GLY A 132 18.64 11.27 -8.42
CA GLY A 132 18.43 12.73 -8.34
C GLY A 132 18.60 13.25 -6.92
N THR A 133 17.55 13.83 -6.33
CA THR A 133 17.57 14.32 -4.96
C THR A 133 17.32 13.19 -3.96
N GLU A 134 17.59 13.44 -2.67
CA GLU A 134 17.39 12.43 -1.61
C GLU A 134 15.95 11.93 -1.59
N LEU A 135 14.96 12.84 -1.62
CA LEU A 135 13.56 12.45 -1.63
C LEU A 135 13.17 11.68 -2.91
N SER A 136 13.62 12.16 -4.09
CA SER A 136 13.39 11.45 -5.36
C SER A 136 13.95 10.03 -5.33
N ALA A 137 15.18 9.85 -4.87
CA ALA A 137 15.83 8.53 -4.75
C ALA A 137 15.05 7.59 -3.81
N ARG A 138 14.59 8.10 -2.66
CA ARG A 138 13.76 7.34 -1.72
C ARG A 138 12.43 6.91 -2.35
N ILE A 139 11.76 7.82 -3.06
CA ILE A 139 10.50 7.51 -3.76
C ILE A 139 10.73 6.44 -4.84
N HIS A 140 11.86 6.46 -5.55
CA HIS A 140 12.18 5.41 -6.50
C HIS A 140 12.37 4.02 -5.83
N ILE A 141 12.94 3.96 -4.62
CA ILE A 141 13.01 2.72 -3.83
C ILE A 141 11.61 2.26 -3.43
N VAL A 142 10.76 3.16 -2.93
CA VAL A 142 9.35 2.86 -2.62
C VAL A 142 8.63 2.33 -3.85
N ARG A 143 8.80 2.97 -5.01
CA ARG A 143 8.20 2.55 -6.28
C ARG A 143 8.60 1.12 -6.68
N THR A 144 9.87 0.80 -6.61
CA THR A 144 10.35 -0.55 -6.98
C THR A 144 9.90 -1.61 -5.99
N THR A 145 9.82 -1.26 -4.70
CA THR A 145 9.23 -2.12 -3.67
C THR A 145 7.72 -2.31 -3.89
N CYS A 146 6.99 -1.24 -4.26
CA CYS A 146 5.57 -1.34 -4.64
C CYS A 146 5.35 -2.36 -5.77
N ARG A 147 6.19 -2.36 -6.81
CA ARG A 147 6.13 -3.34 -7.89
C ARG A 147 6.42 -4.77 -7.45
N ASN A 148 7.32 -4.97 -6.48
CA ASN A 148 7.55 -6.28 -5.88
C ASN A 148 6.33 -6.72 -5.06
N THR A 149 5.76 -5.83 -4.26
CA THR A 149 4.53 -6.07 -3.50
C THR A 149 3.34 -6.41 -4.41
N GLU A 150 3.18 -5.69 -5.53
CA GLU A 150 2.18 -6.01 -6.55
C GLU A 150 2.31 -7.46 -7.04
N ARG A 151 3.53 -7.93 -7.31
CA ARG A 151 3.78 -9.31 -7.74
C ARG A 151 3.38 -10.34 -6.68
N ASP A 152 3.62 -10.05 -5.40
CA ASP A 152 3.21 -10.95 -4.30
C ASP A 152 1.68 -11.00 -4.19
N ILE A 153 0.99 -9.87 -4.41
CA ILE A 153 -0.48 -9.79 -4.46
C ILE A 153 -1.03 -10.54 -5.68
N VAL A 154 -0.40 -10.39 -6.84
CA VAL A 154 -0.80 -11.16 -8.05
C VAL A 154 -0.66 -12.66 -7.80
N ALA A 155 0.44 -13.11 -7.18
CA ALA A 155 0.63 -14.52 -6.84
C ALA A 155 -0.42 -15.03 -5.84
N LEU A 156 -0.84 -14.19 -4.87
CA LEU A 156 -1.94 -14.52 -3.95
C LEU A 156 -3.28 -14.61 -4.70
N ALA A 157 -3.55 -13.69 -5.64
CA ALA A 157 -4.78 -13.66 -6.42
C ALA A 157 -4.96 -14.90 -7.31
N GLU A 158 -3.87 -15.55 -7.76
CA GLU A 158 -3.92 -16.83 -8.48
C GLU A 158 -4.57 -17.95 -7.64
N THR A 159 -4.54 -17.83 -6.31
CA THR A 159 -5.24 -18.76 -5.40
C THR A 159 -6.75 -18.49 -5.30
N LYS A 160 -7.28 -17.48 -5.97
CA LYS A 160 -8.67 -16.98 -5.91
C LYS A 160 -9.13 -16.54 -4.51
N GLU A 161 -8.20 -16.10 -3.69
CA GLU A 161 -8.44 -15.66 -2.32
C GLU A 161 -8.23 -14.16 -2.11
N ASP A 162 -8.13 -13.36 -3.19
CA ASP A 162 -7.84 -11.94 -3.11
C ASP A 162 -8.70 -11.10 -4.06
N SER A 163 -8.78 -9.79 -3.78
CA SER A 163 -9.53 -8.81 -4.56
C SER A 163 -8.74 -8.34 -5.79
N ASP A 164 -9.42 -8.22 -6.93
CA ASP A 164 -8.83 -7.60 -8.13
C ASP A 164 -8.44 -6.14 -7.90
N LEU A 165 -9.09 -5.44 -6.99
CA LEU A 165 -8.81 -4.04 -6.67
C LEU A 165 -7.41 -3.86 -6.08
N HIS A 166 -6.93 -4.81 -5.25
CA HIS A 166 -5.62 -4.72 -4.60
C HIS A 166 -4.48 -4.64 -5.62
N LYS A 167 -4.46 -5.51 -6.61
CA LYS A 167 -3.44 -5.50 -7.67
C LYS A 167 -3.53 -4.25 -8.55
N VAL A 168 -4.75 -3.81 -8.87
CA VAL A 168 -4.97 -2.58 -9.67
C VAL A 168 -4.48 -1.35 -8.90
N TYR A 169 -4.78 -1.26 -7.60
CA TYR A 169 -4.33 -0.16 -6.76
C TYR A 169 -2.80 -0.08 -6.70
N LEU A 170 -2.11 -1.20 -6.44
CA LEU A 170 -0.64 -1.23 -6.38
C LEU A 170 0.02 -0.90 -7.72
N ASN A 171 -0.57 -1.33 -8.83
CA ASN A 171 -0.11 -0.95 -10.16
C ASN A 171 -0.19 0.57 -10.34
N ARG A 172 -1.33 1.21 -10.06
CA ARG A 172 -1.49 2.67 -10.12
C ARG A 172 -0.61 3.40 -9.12
N LEU A 173 -0.43 2.84 -7.91
CA LEU A 173 0.50 3.41 -6.92
C LEU A 173 1.93 3.46 -7.46
N SER A 174 2.37 2.43 -8.17
CA SER A 174 3.71 2.45 -8.77
C SER A 174 3.86 3.54 -9.83
N ASP A 175 2.81 3.83 -10.61
CA ASP A 175 2.79 4.91 -11.61
C ASP A 175 2.79 6.29 -10.92
N TYR A 176 1.97 6.46 -9.88
CA TYR A 176 1.96 7.66 -9.04
C TYR A 176 3.35 7.96 -8.47
N LEU A 177 3.99 6.97 -7.87
CA LEU A 177 5.33 7.12 -7.27
C LEU A 177 6.39 7.48 -8.32
N PHE A 178 6.28 6.96 -9.54
CA PHE A 178 7.17 7.33 -10.62
C PHE A 178 7.03 8.83 -10.98
N VAL A 179 5.80 9.28 -11.17
CA VAL A 179 5.50 10.68 -11.51
C VAL A 179 5.87 11.62 -10.37
N LEU A 180 5.59 11.21 -9.11
CA LEU A 180 5.95 11.95 -7.91
C LEU A 180 7.47 12.14 -7.78
N ALA A 181 8.27 11.07 -8.00
CA ALA A 181 9.73 11.15 -7.93
C ALA A 181 10.28 12.20 -8.93
N ARG A 182 9.77 12.20 -10.17
CA ARG A 182 10.11 13.19 -11.19
C ARG A 182 9.71 14.60 -10.78
N LYS A 183 8.51 14.76 -10.25
CA LYS A 183 8.00 16.07 -9.82
C LYS A 183 8.84 16.68 -8.70
N VAL A 184 9.15 15.89 -7.69
CA VAL A 184 10.02 16.31 -6.57
C VAL A 184 11.38 16.74 -7.09
N GLN A 185 12.01 15.93 -7.95
CA GLN A 185 13.32 16.26 -8.52
C GLN A 185 13.29 17.56 -9.33
N MET A 186 12.24 17.76 -10.12
CA MET A 186 12.05 19.00 -10.89
C MET A 186 11.88 20.21 -9.96
N ASP A 187 11.06 20.09 -8.90
CA ASP A 187 10.79 21.18 -7.96
C ASP A 187 12.05 21.61 -7.18
N GLU A 188 12.98 20.67 -6.95
CA GLU A 188 14.28 20.91 -6.35
C GLU A 188 15.34 21.39 -7.37
N GLY A 189 14.94 21.66 -8.63
CA GLY A 189 15.80 22.18 -9.69
C GLY A 189 16.85 21.20 -10.20
N THR A 190 16.73 19.91 -9.90
CA THR A 190 17.66 18.86 -10.33
C THR A 190 17.20 18.24 -11.64
N LYS A 191 18.10 18.11 -12.62
CA LYS A 191 17.79 17.51 -13.92
C LYS A 191 17.74 15.99 -13.83
N GLU A 192 16.78 15.40 -14.56
CA GLU A 192 16.72 13.95 -14.77
C GLU A 192 17.91 13.49 -15.63
N ILE A 193 18.53 12.37 -15.23
CA ILE A 193 19.55 11.70 -16.04
C ILE A 193 18.82 10.70 -16.93
N GLN A 194 18.93 10.86 -18.22
CA GLN A 194 18.37 9.93 -19.20
C GLN A 194 19.30 8.75 -19.40
N TRP A 195 18.70 7.60 -19.73
CA TRP A 195 19.46 6.43 -20.14
C TRP A 195 20.12 6.69 -21.50
N ASP A 196 21.43 6.50 -21.55
CA ASP A 196 22.26 6.60 -22.74
C ASP A 196 22.53 5.19 -23.26
N HIS A 197 22.17 4.90 -24.53
CA HIS A 197 22.25 3.57 -25.17
C HIS A 197 22.87 3.62 -26.56
#